data_282bf6472bfc652d66881f5e353b01ff
#
_entry.id   282bf6472bfc652d66881f5e353b01ff
#
_cell.length_a   1.000
_cell.length_b   1.000
_cell.length_c   1.000
_cell.angle_alpha   90.00
_cell.angle_beta   90.00
_cell.angle_gamma   90.00
#
_symmetry.space_group_name_H-M   'P 1'
#
loop_
_entity.id
_entity.type
_entity.pdbx_description
1 polymer ?
#
loop_
_entity_poly.entity_id
_entity_poly.type
_entity_poly.pdbx_seq_one_letter_code
_entity_poly.pdbx_strand_id
1 'polypeptide(L)'
;MIVPLPTRIVRRGKGFTLDCGTSVRVTPGAEPVARLLRSLLRPATGLPLPIADHGQIVIALDAKLVGLGAEGYALTVNEHGVLLRAGTREGLTHGVQTIRQLLPVEALKPSRASEVDWVLPGVDIRDVPRLPWRGFMLDVARHFQPVHVLRRFIDLMALHKLNVLHLHLTDDQGWRMPVPAHPLLTSIGGWRTETNGDGVPHGGTYTRAELESLVAFAAERGVRVMPEIEMPGHARAALAAYPDLGIALEPLPVWTRWGISDAAFGLHAMGFVREVLAEVLEVFPGEHVHLGGDECLLPEDVHGRFLRQASEYLLGRGRVPAAWEPTGDPRSVVMPWKDETQAAKALERGQPVVMAPHTSTYLDYPQSDAPHEPPGQPGYVVTARDVYHVPLPDGVLGAQCQLWTEHARSRDHLEYLAFPRLAALADTLWSQRPEWEGFTTRMRLHSSRLAALSIPAEMRRERCEHS
;
A
#
# COMPACT_ATOMS: atom_id res chain seq x y z
N MET A 1 -21.96 1.56 9.25
CA MET A 1 -21.16 2.63 8.62
C MET A 1 -19.94 2.02 7.97
N ILE A 2 -19.48 2.56 6.83
CA ILE A 2 -18.40 2.01 5.98
C ILE A 2 -17.27 3.02 5.91
N VAL A 3 -16.03 2.56 5.91
CA VAL A 3 -14.81 3.37 5.71
C VAL A 3 -13.99 2.71 4.59
N PRO A 4 -13.68 3.41 3.50
CA PRO A 4 -14.12 4.77 3.13
C PRO A 4 -15.62 4.87 2.82
N LEU A 5 -16.14 6.11 2.87
CA LEU A 5 -17.57 6.39 2.61
C LEU A 5 -17.89 6.15 1.13
N PRO A 6 -18.89 5.32 0.81
CA PRO A 6 -19.35 5.16 -0.57
C PRO A 6 -19.96 6.45 -1.15
N THR A 7 -19.80 6.64 -2.47
CA THR A 7 -20.36 7.78 -3.21
C THR A 7 -21.86 7.96 -2.95
N ARG A 8 -22.60 6.85 -2.91
CA ARG A 8 -24.02 6.83 -2.58
C ARG A 8 -24.36 5.54 -1.82
N ILE A 9 -25.03 5.69 -0.69
CA ILE A 9 -25.62 4.59 0.09
C ILE A 9 -27.03 4.96 0.49
N VAL A 10 -27.99 4.10 0.19
CA VAL A 10 -29.40 4.24 0.56
C VAL A 10 -29.83 3.01 1.33
N ARG A 11 -30.31 3.19 2.55
CA ARG A 11 -30.90 2.09 3.32
C ARG A 11 -32.20 1.65 2.67
N ARG A 12 -32.40 0.33 2.63
CA ARG A 12 -33.62 -0.33 2.14
C ARG A 12 -34.27 -1.08 3.30
N GLY A 13 -35.41 -1.68 3.06
CA GLY A 13 -36.18 -2.44 4.06
C GLY A 13 -35.41 -3.57 4.73
N LYS A 14 -35.87 -4.81 4.58
CA LYS A 14 -35.23 -5.99 5.18
C LYS A 14 -33.88 -6.30 4.52
N GLY A 15 -32.93 -6.79 5.32
CA GLY A 15 -31.63 -7.27 4.88
C GLY A 15 -31.64 -8.76 4.51
N PHE A 16 -30.47 -9.32 4.30
CA PHE A 16 -30.24 -10.73 3.98
C PHE A 16 -29.41 -11.40 5.07
N THR A 17 -29.85 -12.57 5.54
CA THR A 17 -29.09 -13.39 6.49
C THR A 17 -28.40 -14.51 5.76
N LEU A 18 -27.06 -14.60 5.92
CA LEU A 18 -26.28 -15.72 5.41
C LEU A 18 -26.43 -16.91 6.34
N ASP A 19 -26.65 -18.08 5.78
CA ASP A 19 -26.78 -19.36 6.47
C ASP A 19 -26.04 -20.49 5.73
N CYS A 20 -26.16 -21.73 6.21
CA CYS A 20 -25.54 -22.90 5.62
C CYS A 20 -26.03 -23.25 4.20
N GLY A 21 -27.23 -22.76 3.82
CA GLY A 21 -27.82 -22.93 2.49
C GLY A 21 -27.42 -21.82 1.51
N THR A 22 -26.75 -20.76 1.99
CA THR A 22 -26.35 -19.64 1.15
C THR A 22 -25.26 -20.05 0.14
N SER A 23 -25.50 -19.80 -1.13
CA SER A 23 -24.56 -20.07 -2.22
C SER A 23 -24.23 -18.82 -3.05
N VAL A 24 -23.13 -18.89 -3.79
CA VAL A 24 -22.63 -17.81 -4.64
C VAL A 24 -22.80 -18.17 -6.11
N ARG A 25 -23.48 -17.32 -6.86
CA ARG A 25 -23.57 -17.40 -8.32
C ARG A 25 -22.67 -16.34 -8.95
N VAL A 26 -21.98 -16.71 -10.03
CA VAL A 26 -21.09 -15.80 -10.75
C VAL A 26 -21.42 -15.74 -12.23
N THR A 27 -21.16 -14.61 -12.87
CA THR A 27 -21.05 -14.53 -14.32
C THR A 27 -19.65 -14.95 -14.78
N PRO A 28 -19.48 -15.41 -16.02
CA PRO A 28 -18.17 -15.75 -16.57
C PRO A 28 -17.15 -14.63 -16.35
N GLY A 29 -15.98 -14.99 -15.85
CA GLY A 29 -14.90 -14.08 -15.54
C GLY A 29 -14.90 -13.49 -14.11
N ALA A 30 -15.98 -13.67 -13.32
CA ALA A 30 -16.07 -13.22 -11.94
C ALA A 30 -15.66 -14.28 -10.89
N GLU A 31 -15.29 -15.49 -11.31
CA GLU A 31 -14.94 -16.61 -10.43
C GLU A 31 -13.81 -16.29 -9.44
N PRO A 32 -12.73 -15.55 -9.83
CA PRO A 32 -11.69 -15.16 -8.87
C PRO A 32 -12.23 -14.32 -7.71
N VAL A 33 -13.17 -13.41 -7.98
CA VAL A 33 -13.79 -12.56 -6.97
C VAL A 33 -14.68 -13.36 -6.00
N ALA A 34 -15.39 -14.37 -6.50
CA ALA A 34 -16.15 -15.28 -5.63
C ALA A 34 -15.23 -16.12 -4.74
N ARG A 35 -14.09 -16.58 -5.28
CA ARG A 35 -13.08 -17.26 -4.46
C ARG A 35 -12.53 -16.33 -3.37
N LEU A 36 -12.26 -15.06 -3.69
CA LEU A 36 -11.85 -14.05 -2.73
C LEU A 36 -12.91 -13.84 -1.65
N LEU A 37 -14.18 -13.60 -2.01
CA LEU A 37 -15.28 -13.47 -1.04
C LEU A 37 -15.30 -14.65 -0.07
N ARG A 38 -15.23 -15.87 -0.59
CA ARG A 38 -15.24 -17.11 0.22
C ARG A 38 -14.03 -17.19 1.14
N SER A 39 -12.83 -16.90 0.65
CA SER A 39 -11.59 -16.95 1.44
C SER A 39 -11.64 -15.96 2.60
N LEU A 40 -12.32 -14.83 2.42
CA LEU A 40 -12.44 -13.76 3.42
C LEU A 40 -13.56 -14.01 4.45
N LEU A 41 -14.66 -14.69 4.06
CA LEU A 41 -15.81 -14.89 4.96
C LEU A 41 -15.79 -16.24 5.68
N ARG A 42 -15.33 -17.30 5.03
CA ARG A 42 -15.39 -18.66 5.59
C ARG A 42 -14.67 -18.84 6.93
N PRO A 43 -13.50 -18.26 7.16
CA PRO A 43 -12.79 -18.44 8.43
C PRO A 43 -13.63 -18.03 9.64
N ALA A 44 -14.29 -16.87 9.58
CA ALA A 44 -15.08 -16.33 10.67
C ALA A 44 -16.49 -16.93 10.74
N THR A 45 -17.15 -17.09 9.58
CA THR A 45 -18.55 -17.55 9.55
C THR A 45 -18.70 -19.06 9.66
N GLY A 46 -17.72 -19.83 9.21
CA GLY A 46 -17.83 -21.29 9.06
C GLY A 46 -18.80 -21.74 7.97
N LEU A 47 -19.38 -20.79 7.20
CA LEU A 47 -20.34 -21.10 6.15
C LEU A 47 -19.62 -21.63 4.89
N PRO A 48 -20.17 -22.64 4.20
CA PRO A 48 -19.52 -23.26 3.05
C PRO A 48 -19.47 -22.34 1.82
N LEU A 49 -20.51 -21.52 1.60
CA LEU A 49 -20.68 -20.58 0.49
C LEU A 49 -20.26 -21.19 -0.87
N PRO A 50 -20.85 -22.33 -1.29
CA PRO A 50 -20.46 -22.98 -2.55
C PRO A 50 -20.72 -22.05 -3.75
N ILE A 51 -19.86 -22.16 -4.77
CA ILE A 51 -20.14 -21.54 -6.08
C ILE A 51 -21.05 -22.50 -6.83
N ALA A 52 -22.22 -22.03 -7.30
CA ALA A 52 -23.24 -22.84 -7.95
C ALA A 52 -23.96 -22.03 -9.04
N ASP A 53 -24.71 -22.73 -9.89
CA ASP A 53 -25.50 -22.11 -10.98
C ASP A 53 -26.64 -21.23 -10.45
N HIS A 54 -27.09 -21.51 -9.24
CA HIS A 54 -28.08 -20.73 -8.50
C HIS A 54 -27.47 -20.27 -7.17
N GLY A 55 -27.76 -19.05 -6.76
CA GLY A 55 -27.24 -18.52 -5.49
C GLY A 55 -27.86 -17.19 -5.10
N GLN A 56 -27.95 -16.99 -3.81
CA GLN A 56 -28.48 -15.76 -3.22
C GLN A 56 -27.47 -14.62 -3.27
N ILE A 57 -26.17 -14.94 -3.29
CA ILE A 57 -25.11 -13.94 -3.53
C ILE A 57 -24.75 -14.02 -5.02
N VAL A 58 -25.05 -12.97 -5.76
CA VAL A 58 -24.74 -12.87 -7.19
C VAL A 58 -23.58 -11.88 -7.39
N ILE A 59 -22.48 -12.34 -8.00
CA ILE A 59 -21.34 -11.52 -8.38
C ILE A 59 -21.25 -11.49 -9.90
N ALA A 60 -21.45 -10.31 -10.50
CA ALA A 60 -21.60 -10.22 -11.93
C ALA A 60 -20.77 -9.10 -12.57
N LEU A 61 -20.00 -9.45 -13.58
CA LEU A 61 -19.49 -8.47 -14.54
C LEU A 61 -20.67 -7.99 -15.40
N ASP A 62 -20.84 -6.66 -15.44
CA ASP A 62 -21.94 -6.00 -16.15
C ASP A 62 -21.39 -4.86 -17.01
N ALA A 63 -21.33 -5.07 -18.31
CA ALA A 63 -20.85 -4.09 -19.28
C ALA A 63 -21.62 -2.75 -19.24
N LYS A 64 -22.86 -2.73 -18.73
CA LYS A 64 -23.63 -1.49 -18.55
C LYS A 64 -23.08 -0.58 -17.46
N LEU A 65 -22.20 -1.10 -16.60
CA LEU A 65 -21.57 -0.35 -15.51
C LEU A 65 -20.15 0.14 -15.83
N VAL A 66 -19.67 -0.04 -17.07
CA VAL A 66 -18.36 0.49 -17.51
C VAL A 66 -18.22 2.00 -17.24
N GLY A 67 -19.32 2.76 -17.31
CA GLY A 67 -19.34 4.18 -16.95
C GLY A 67 -19.05 4.51 -15.47
N LEU A 68 -18.92 3.51 -14.60
CA LEU A 68 -18.40 3.69 -13.22
C LEU A 68 -16.87 3.67 -13.15
N GLY A 69 -16.18 3.51 -14.28
CA GLY A 69 -14.73 3.37 -14.32
C GLY A 69 -14.26 1.97 -13.89
N ALA A 70 -12.94 1.80 -13.86
CA ALA A 70 -12.31 0.50 -13.60
C ALA A 70 -12.56 -0.03 -12.17
N GLU A 71 -12.74 0.85 -11.19
CA GLU A 71 -12.83 0.47 -9.77
C GLU A 71 -14.23 0.64 -9.17
N GLY A 72 -15.19 1.16 -9.97
CA GLY A 72 -16.55 1.40 -9.51
C GLY A 72 -17.43 0.16 -9.49
N TYR A 73 -18.41 0.13 -8.57
CA TYR A 73 -19.35 -0.98 -8.41
C TYR A 73 -20.74 -0.52 -7.97
N ALA A 74 -21.70 -1.42 -8.11
CA ALA A 74 -23.05 -1.32 -7.57
C ALA A 74 -23.37 -2.56 -6.72
N LEU A 75 -23.89 -2.33 -5.51
CA LEU A 75 -24.26 -3.39 -4.55
C LEU A 75 -25.68 -3.17 -4.08
N THR A 76 -26.55 -4.18 -4.24
CA THR A 76 -27.90 -4.21 -3.70
C THR A 76 -28.02 -5.39 -2.73
N VAL A 77 -28.54 -5.11 -1.55
CA VAL A 77 -28.89 -6.12 -0.53
C VAL A 77 -30.37 -5.95 -0.19
N ASN A 78 -31.13 -7.04 -0.24
CA ASN A 78 -32.53 -7.11 0.18
C ASN A 78 -32.82 -8.51 0.76
N GLU A 79 -34.07 -8.78 1.18
CA GLU A 79 -34.47 -10.07 1.77
C GLU A 79 -34.26 -11.30 0.87
N HIS A 80 -34.08 -11.10 -0.44
CA HIS A 80 -33.88 -12.20 -1.41
C HIS A 80 -32.41 -12.52 -1.64
N GLY A 81 -31.48 -11.62 -1.26
CA GLY A 81 -30.05 -11.84 -1.42
C GLY A 81 -29.21 -10.60 -1.65
N VAL A 82 -28.05 -10.83 -2.22
CA VAL A 82 -27.00 -9.85 -2.48
C VAL A 82 -26.68 -9.84 -3.98
N LEU A 83 -26.75 -8.68 -4.60
CA LEU A 83 -26.35 -8.48 -5.99
C LEU A 83 -25.20 -7.48 -6.08
N LEU A 84 -23.99 -7.97 -6.36
CA LEU A 84 -22.80 -7.18 -6.60
C LEU A 84 -22.49 -7.15 -8.10
N ARG A 85 -22.39 -5.96 -8.69
CA ARG A 85 -22.10 -5.74 -10.10
C ARG A 85 -21.02 -4.68 -10.31
N ALA A 86 -20.18 -4.88 -11.31
CA ALA A 86 -19.21 -3.88 -11.77
C ALA A 86 -18.85 -4.12 -13.24
N GLY A 87 -18.23 -3.11 -13.88
CA GLY A 87 -17.69 -3.26 -15.24
C GLY A 87 -16.38 -4.08 -15.30
N THR A 88 -15.70 -4.23 -14.18
CA THR A 88 -14.38 -4.87 -14.07
C THR A 88 -14.30 -5.77 -12.83
N ARG A 89 -13.24 -6.59 -12.75
CA ARG A 89 -12.94 -7.41 -11.56
C ARG A 89 -12.52 -6.55 -10.36
N GLU A 90 -11.80 -5.48 -10.61
CA GLU A 90 -11.32 -4.54 -9.58
C GLU A 90 -12.52 -3.91 -8.85
N GLY A 91 -13.52 -3.43 -9.60
CA GLY A 91 -14.76 -2.91 -9.03
C GLY A 91 -15.50 -3.96 -8.19
N LEU A 92 -15.60 -5.21 -8.67
CA LEU A 92 -16.19 -6.31 -7.89
C LEU A 92 -15.40 -6.58 -6.60
N THR A 93 -14.06 -6.51 -6.65
CA THR A 93 -13.19 -6.70 -5.47
C THR A 93 -13.45 -5.66 -4.41
N HIS A 94 -13.59 -4.37 -4.77
CA HIS A 94 -13.97 -3.31 -3.84
C HIS A 94 -15.37 -3.53 -3.26
N GLY A 95 -16.31 -4.03 -4.06
CA GLY A 95 -17.64 -4.41 -3.59
C GLY A 95 -17.62 -5.54 -2.56
N VAL A 96 -16.73 -6.53 -2.71
CA VAL A 96 -16.50 -7.59 -1.71
C VAL A 96 -16.04 -7.01 -0.38
N GLN A 97 -15.13 -6.04 -0.38
CA GLN A 97 -14.70 -5.38 0.86
C GLN A 97 -15.84 -4.61 1.54
N THR A 98 -16.74 -4.04 0.74
CA THR A 98 -17.94 -3.40 1.26
C THR A 98 -18.90 -4.41 1.90
N ILE A 99 -19.10 -5.59 1.29
CA ILE A 99 -19.87 -6.69 1.89
C ILE A 99 -19.28 -7.10 3.25
N ARG A 100 -17.95 -7.23 3.36
CA ARG A 100 -17.27 -7.53 4.63
C ARG A 100 -17.55 -6.50 5.71
N GLN A 101 -17.57 -5.20 5.36
CA GLN A 101 -17.84 -4.14 6.31
C GLN A 101 -19.34 -3.98 6.67
N LEU A 102 -20.25 -4.49 5.84
CA LEU A 102 -21.68 -4.52 6.12
C LEU A 102 -22.09 -5.64 7.08
N LEU A 103 -21.33 -6.74 7.10
CA LEU A 103 -21.53 -7.84 8.05
C LEU A 103 -21.17 -7.41 9.48
N PRO A 104 -21.63 -8.17 10.51
CA PRO A 104 -21.15 -8.03 11.88
C PRO A 104 -19.61 -8.04 11.94
N VAL A 105 -19.04 -7.31 12.89
CA VAL A 105 -17.58 -7.12 13.01
C VAL A 105 -16.82 -8.44 13.16
N GLU A 106 -17.47 -9.45 13.69
CA GLU A 106 -16.99 -10.81 13.84
C GLU A 106 -16.60 -11.46 12.50
N ALA A 107 -17.18 -11.00 11.38
CA ALA A 107 -16.81 -11.47 10.04
C ALA A 107 -15.35 -11.16 9.63
N LEU A 108 -14.69 -10.28 10.38
CA LEU A 108 -13.28 -9.93 10.19
C LEU A 108 -12.33 -10.77 11.05
N LYS A 109 -12.84 -11.59 11.98
CA LYS A 109 -11.99 -12.46 12.81
C LYS A 109 -11.29 -13.54 11.97
N PRO A 110 -10.05 -13.92 12.33
CA PRO A 110 -9.33 -14.96 11.62
C PRO A 110 -9.83 -16.38 11.91
N SER A 111 -10.69 -16.54 12.91
CA SER A 111 -11.24 -17.83 13.37
C SER A 111 -12.75 -17.76 13.50
N ARG A 112 -13.38 -18.94 13.50
CA ARG A 112 -14.85 -19.08 13.60
C ARG A 112 -15.40 -18.39 14.85
N ALA A 113 -16.38 -17.51 14.61
CA ALA A 113 -17.19 -16.91 15.67
C ALA A 113 -18.48 -17.74 15.86
N SER A 114 -18.84 -18.00 17.12
CA SER A 114 -20.10 -18.67 17.51
C SER A 114 -21.17 -17.62 17.84
N GLU A 115 -22.42 -18.05 17.70
CA GLU A 115 -23.60 -17.26 18.12
C GLU A 115 -23.72 -15.88 17.46
N VAL A 116 -23.37 -15.81 16.17
CA VAL A 116 -23.48 -14.60 15.37
C VAL A 116 -24.51 -14.77 14.26
N ASP A 117 -25.49 -13.91 14.23
CA ASP A 117 -26.40 -13.79 13.09
C ASP A 117 -25.71 -13.00 11.96
N TRP A 118 -25.40 -13.68 10.88
CA TRP A 118 -24.68 -13.09 9.74
C TRP A 118 -25.60 -12.25 8.85
N VAL A 119 -26.11 -11.15 9.40
CA VAL A 119 -27.09 -10.28 8.74
C VAL A 119 -26.37 -9.16 7.98
N LEU A 120 -26.66 -9.06 6.70
CA LEU A 120 -26.35 -7.90 5.86
C LEU A 120 -27.58 -6.95 5.88
N PRO A 121 -27.42 -5.68 6.23
CA PRO A 121 -28.53 -4.72 6.19
C PRO A 121 -29.00 -4.49 4.76
N GLY A 122 -30.30 -4.23 4.57
CA GLY A 122 -30.85 -3.84 3.27
C GLY A 122 -30.27 -2.51 2.80
N VAL A 123 -29.59 -2.48 1.65
CA VAL A 123 -28.94 -1.29 1.09
C VAL A 123 -28.91 -1.31 -0.43
N ASP A 124 -28.90 -0.12 -1.03
CA ASP A 124 -28.41 0.14 -2.37
C ASP A 124 -27.18 1.04 -2.30
N ILE A 125 -26.08 0.56 -2.85
CA ILE A 125 -24.80 1.30 -2.91
C ILE A 125 -24.41 1.46 -4.38
N ARG A 126 -23.95 2.67 -4.73
CA ARG A 126 -23.21 2.94 -5.97
C ARG A 126 -21.97 3.70 -5.59
N ASP A 127 -20.82 3.18 -6.00
CA ASP A 127 -19.54 3.63 -5.46
C ASP A 127 -18.46 3.70 -6.52
N VAL A 128 -17.66 4.76 -6.47
CA VAL A 128 -16.51 5.01 -7.36
C VAL A 128 -15.46 5.78 -6.57
N PRO A 129 -14.15 5.54 -6.79
CA PRO A 129 -13.10 6.34 -6.15
C PRO A 129 -13.10 7.78 -6.68
N ARG A 130 -12.69 8.72 -5.82
CA ARG A 130 -12.43 10.11 -6.18
C ARG A 130 -11.13 10.25 -6.98
N LEU A 131 -10.06 9.58 -6.54
CA LEU A 131 -8.73 9.66 -7.11
C LEU A 131 -8.19 8.27 -7.46
N PRO A 132 -7.46 8.12 -8.59
CA PRO A 132 -7.00 6.83 -9.08
C PRO A 132 -5.81 6.25 -8.29
N TRP A 133 -5.00 7.07 -7.62
CA TRP A 133 -3.87 6.61 -6.81
C TRP A 133 -4.15 6.77 -5.32
N ARG A 134 -4.15 5.64 -4.60
CA ARG A 134 -4.38 5.56 -3.16
C ARG A 134 -3.32 4.65 -2.59
N GLY A 135 -2.15 5.24 -2.30
CA GLY A 135 -0.93 4.50 -2.04
C GLY A 135 -0.59 4.32 -0.56
N PHE A 136 0.17 3.28 -0.31
CA PHE A 136 0.87 3.05 0.95
C PHE A 136 2.27 2.48 0.65
N MET A 137 3.31 3.09 1.20
CA MET A 137 4.68 2.59 1.13
C MET A 137 5.04 1.91 2.44
N LEU A 138 5.70 0.75 2.34
CA LEU A 138 6.31 0.06 3.47
C LEU A 138 7.79 -0.14 3.21
N ASP A 139 8.60 0.41 4.10
CA ASP A 139 10.04 0.19 4.13
C ASP A 139 10.36 -1.20 4.70
N VAL A 140 11.02 -2.01 3.91
CA VAL A 140 11.54 -3.32 4.32
C VAL A 140 13.07 -3.37 4.31
N ALA A 141 13.70 -2.27 3.93
CA ALA A 141 15.16 -2.14 3.88
C ALA A 141 15.75 -1.86 5.25
N ARG A 142 15.20 -0.89 6.01
CA ARG A 142 15.69 -0.57 7.36
C ARG A 142 15.39 -1.70 8.34
N HIS A 143 14.16 -2.21 8.37
CA HIS A 143 13.85 -3.45 9.08
C HIS A 143 13.11 -4.43 8.17
N PHE A 144 13.74 -5.58 7.93
CA PHE A 144 13.15 -6.64 7.12
C PHE A 144 11.81 -7.11 7.69
N GLN A 145 10.81 -7.16 6.83
CA GLN A 145 9.48 -7.66 7.18
C GLN A 145 9.18 -8.95 6.40
N PRO A 146 8.87 -10.06 7.07
CA PRO A 146 8.58 -11.31 6.37
C PRO A 146 7.28 -11.21 5.56
N VAL A 147 7.16 -12.03 4.51
CA VAL A 147 6.05 -11.98 3.53
C VAL A 147 4.66 -12.03 4.17
N HIS A 148 4.49 -12.71 5.30
CA HIS A 148 3.19 -12.76 5.97
C HIS A 148 2.75 -11.39 6.54
N VAL A 149 3.70 -10.52 6.93
CA VAL A 149 3.42 -9.14 7.35
C VAL A 149 3.00 -8.30 6.13
N LEU A 150 3.68 -8.46 5.00
CA LEU A 150 3.31 -7.77 3.76
C LEU A 150 1.90 -8.16 3.30
N ARG A 151 1.58 -9.47 3.32
CA ARG A 151 0.22 -9.97 3.01
C ARG A 151 -0.82 -9.39 3.96
N ARG A 152 -0.48 -9.24 5.22
CA ARG A 152 -1.35 -8.62 6.21
C ARG A 152 -1.66 -7.17 5.86
N PHE A 153 -0.65 -6.36 5.49
CA PHE A 153 -0.88 -4.99 5.04
C PHE A 153 -1.69 -4.92 3.75
N ILE A 154 -1.46 -5.84 2.79
CA ILE A 154 -2.29 -5.92 1.58
C ILE A 154 -3.77 -6.19 1.91
N ASP A 155 -4.07 -7.09 2.85
CA ASP A 155 -5.45 -7.33 3.30
C ASP A 155 -6.07 -6.08 3.96
N LEU A 156 -5.29 -5.35 4.77
CA LEU A 156 -5.72 -4.09 5.39
C LEU A 156 -5.93 -2.98 4.35
N MET A 157 -5.03 -2.86 3.38
CA MET A 157 -5.16 -1.94 2.26
C MET A 157 -6.43 -2.22 1.45
N ALA A 158 -6.65 -3.47 1.09
CA ALA A 158 -7.83 -3.89 0.34
C ALA A 158 -9.14 -3.58 1.09
N LEU A 159 -9.19 -3.84 2.41
CA LEU A 159 -10.35 -3.51 3.25
C LEU A 159 -10.70 -2.02 3.19
N HIS A 160 -9.69 -1.15 3.09
CA HIS A 160 -9.81 0.30 2.98
C HIS A 160 -9.77 0.81 1.53
N LYS A 161 -9.76 -0.08 0.52
CA LYS A 161 -9.74 0.27 -0.91
C LYS A 161 -8.52 1.09 -1.34
N LEU A 162 -7.39 0.97 -0.63
CA LEU A 162 -6.08 1.40 -1.10
C LEU A 162 -5.61 0.45 -2.21
N ASN A 163 -4.95 0.97 -3.26
CA ASN A 163 -4.71 0.20 -4.48
C ASN A 163 -3.25 0.14 -4.94
N VAL A 164 -2.31 0.80 -4.27
CA VAL A 164 -0.88 0.75 -4.59
C VAL A 164 -0.08 0.48 -3.33
N LEU A 165 0.55 -0.69 -3.25
CA LEU A 165 1.61 -0.97 -2.28
C LEU A 165 2.95 -0.60 -2.92
N HIS A 166 3.56 0.45 -2.42
CA HIS A 166 4.93 0.83 -2.76
C HIS A 166 5.86 0.07 -1.81
N LEU A 167 6.72 -0.79 -2.34
CA LEU A 167 7.60 -1.64 -1.56
C LEU A 167 9.03 -1.14 -1.69
N HIS A 168 9.52 -0.49 -0.62
CA HIS A 168 10.88 0.06 -0.55
C HIS A 168 11.86 -1.07 -0.22
N LEU A 169 12.47 -1.63 -1.29
CA LEU A 169 13.21 -2.89 -1.23
C LEU A 169 14.68 -2.74 -0.89
N THR A 170 15.26 -1.56 -1.09
CA THR A 170 16.70 -1.34 -0.97
C THR A 170 16.99 0.03 -0.37
N ASP A 171 18.01 0.07 0.50
CA ASP A 171 18.53 1.28 1.10
C ASP A 171 19.94 1.03 1.65
N ASP A 172 20.56 2.01 2.29
CA ASP A 172 21.89 1.91 2.90
C ASP A 172 22.01 0.75 3.92
N GLN A 173 20.90 0.42 4.62
CA GLN A 173 20.87 -0.56 5.70
C GLN A 173 20.47 -1.96 5.24
N GLY A 174 20.07 -2.14 3.98
CA GLY A 174 19.71 -3.46 3.50
C GLY A 174 19.20 -3.53 2.08
N TRP A 175 19.52 -4.62 1.41
CA TRP A 175 19.05 -4.99 0.08
C TRP A 175 18.17 -6.24 0.16
N ARG A 176 16.91 -6.19 -0.29
CA ARG A 176 15.94 -7.28 -0.11
C ARG A 176 15.57 -8.02 -1.39
N MET A 177 15.86 -7.42 -2.56
CA MET A 177 15.53 -7.97 -3.87
C MET A 177 16.58 -8.97 -4.34
N PRO A 178 16.24 -10.23 -4.70
CA PRO A 178 17.17 -11.17 -5.29
C PRO A 178 17.47 -10.79 -6.75
N VAL A 179 18.72 -10.78 -7.11
CA VAL A 179 19.20 -10.58 -8.48
C VAL A 179 20.18 -11.70 -8.80
N PRO A 180 19.79 -12.72 -9.60
CA PRO A 180 20.62 -13.90 -9.83
C PRO A 180 22.01 -13.61 -10.40
N ALA A 181 22.13 -12.58 -11.26
CA ALA A 181 23.42 -12.14 -11.79
C ALA A 181 24.33 -11.51 -10.73
N HIS A 182 23.75 -11.04 -9.62
CA HIS A 182 24.45 -10.32 -8.56
C HIS A 182 24.13 -10.89 -7.17
N PRO A 183 24.52 -12.15 -6.86
CA PRO A 183 24.11 -12.86 -5.65
C PRO A 183 24.63 -12.23 -4.34
N LEU A 184 25.71 -11.45 -4.39
CA LEU A 184 26.24 -10.78 -3.20
C LEU A 184 25.30 -9.66 -2.69
N LEU A 185 24.40 -9.14 -3.51
CA LEU A 185 23.40 -8.16 -3.08
C LEU A 185 22.56 -8.68 -1.92
N THR A 186 22.19 -9.95 -1.95
CA THR A 186 21.40 -10.57 -0.89
C THR A 186 22.26 -11.23 0.20
N SER A 187 23.39 -11.83 -0.16
CA SER A 187 24.24 -12.53 0.81
C SER A 187 25.08 -11.59 1.66
N ILE A 188 25.46 -10.43 1.15
CA ILE A 188 26.19 -9.36 1.87
C ILE A 188 25.25 -8.18 2.13
N GLY A 189 24.70 -7.56 1.08
CA GLY A 189 23.85 -6.38 1.19
C GLY A 189 22.55 -6.60 1.96
N GLY A 190 22.08 -7.84 2.08
CA GLY A 190 20.89 -8.20 2.85
C GLY A 190 21.09 -8.19 4.38
N TRP A 191 22.33 -8.02 4.89
CA TRP A 191 22.68 -8.22 6.29
C TRP A 191 23.58 -7.11 6.83
N ARG A 192 23.32 -6.66 8.07
CA ARG A 192 24.20 -5.76 8.81
C ARG A 192 24.54 -6.36 10.17
N THR A 193 25.67 -6.00 10.72
CA THR A 193 26.23 -6.58 11.98
C THR A 193 25.51 -6.13 13.23
N GLU A 194 24.92 -4.94 13.19
CA GLU A 194 24.22 -4.32 14.32
C GLU A 194 23.31 -3.20 13.82
N THR A 195 22.53 -2.60 14.70
CA THR A 195 21.75 -1.40 14.43
C THR A 195 21.97 -0.37 15.53
N ASN A 196 22.57 0.78 15.16
CA ASN A 196 22.88 1.87 16.12
C ASN A 196 23.65 1.42 17.37
N GLY A 197 24.55 0.45 17.24
CA GLY A 197 25.38 -0.03 18.36
C GLY A 197 24.66 -1.00 19.29
N ASP A 198 23.54 -1.62 18.89
CA ASP A 198 22.84 -2.62 19.68
C ASP A 198 23.56 -4.00 19.71
N GLY A 199 24.60 -4.18 18.89
CA GLY A 199 25.38 -5.41 18.79
C GLY A 199 24.57 -6.61 18.26
N VAL A 200 23.38 -6.41 17.71
CA VAL A 200 22.48 -7.46 17.23
C VAL A 200 22.44 -7.47 15.71
N PRO A 201 22.89 -8.52 15.04
CA PRO A 201 22.78 -8.64 13.59
C PRO A 201 21.33 -8.55 13.13
N HIS A 202 21.11 -7.82 12.03
CA HIS A 202 19.81 -7.71 11.40
C HIS A 202 19.90 -7.93 9.90
N GLY A 203 18.91 -8.62 9.34
CA GLY A 203 18.84 -8.84 7.90
C GLY A 203 17.68 -9.73 7.50
N GLY A 204 17.67 -10.05 6.24
CA GLY A 204 16.66 -10.87 5.58
C GLY A 204 16.52 -10.45 4.12
N THR A 205 16.11 -11.38 3.30
CA THR A 205 15.88 -11.15 1.86
C THR A 205 14.68 -11.96 1.41
N TYR A 206 14.06 -11.55 0.33
CA TYR A 206 12.99 -12.34 -0.29
C TYR A 206 13.56 -13.27 -1.34
N THR A 207 12.92 -14.40 -1.54
CA THR A 207 13.10 -15.19 -2.75
C THR A 207 12.23 -14.65 -3.88
N ARG A 208 12.61 -14.93 -5.12
CA ARG A 208 11.80 -14.58 -6.29
C ARG A 208 10.38 -15.14 -6.16
N ALA A 209 10.23 -16.42 -5.77
CA ALA A 209 8.92 -17.06 -5.60
C ALA A 209 8.06 -16.39 -4.53
N GLU A 210 8.64 -15.90 -3.44
CA GLU A 210 7.91 -15.14 -2.40
C GLU A 210 7.38 -13.82 -2.96
N LEU A 211 8.18 -13.08 -3.72
CA LEU A 211 7.76 -11.81 -4.34
C LEU A 211 6.69 -12.03 -5.41
N GLU A 212 6.86 -13.01 -6.31
CA GLU A 212 5.85 -13.38 -7.30
C GLU A 212 4.52 -13.79 -6.64
N SER A 213 4.59 -14.59 -5.58
CA SER A 213 3.41 -14.97 -4.78
C SER A 213 2.77 -13.79 -4.06
N LEU A 214 3.56 -12.81 -3.60
CA LEU A 214 3.06 -11.57 -3.01
C LEU A 214 2.33 -10.71 -4.03
N VAL A 215 2.90 -10.54 -5.22
CA VAL A 215 2.29 -9.80 -6.34
C VAL A 215 0.95 -10.42 -6.76
N ALA A 216 0.91 -11.75 -6.89
CA ALA A 216 -0.33 -12.46 -7.21
C ALA A 216 -1.39 -12.27 -6.10
N PHE A 217 -1.00 -12.38 -4.83
CA PHE A 217 -1.87 -12.19 -3.68
C PHE A 217 -2.44 -10.75 -3.63
N ALA A 218 -1.63 -9.75 -3.95
CA ALA A 218 -2.03 -8.35 -4.01
C ALA A 218 -3.02 -8.11 -5.15
N ALA A 219 -2.73 -8.64 -6.34
CA ALA A 219 -3.59 -8.51 -7.53
C ALA A 219 -4.99 -9.10 -7.32
N GLU A 220 -5.11 -10.25 -6.63
CA GLU A 220 -6.41 -10.82 -6.25
C GLU A 220 -7.25 -9.88 -5.38
N ARG A 221 -6.62 -8.93 -4.70
CA ARG A 221 -7.22 -7.95 -3.77
C ARG A 221 -7.38 -6.55 -4.35
N GLY A 222 -7.06 -6.39 -5.63
CA GLY A 222 -7.09 -5.09 -6.30
C GLY A 222 -5.96 -4.15 -5.88
N VAL A 223 -4.86 -4.69 -5.35
CA VAL A 223 -3.66 -3.93 -4.97
C VAL A 223 -2.53 -4.22 -5.96
N ARG A 224 -1.95 -3.17 -6.51
CA ARG A 224 -0.74 -3.24 -7.35
C ARG A 224 0.49 -3.08 -6.47
N VAL A 225 1.53 -3.86 -6.73
CA VAL A 225 2.82 -3.70 -6.04
C VAL A 225 3.75 -2.91 -6.94
N MET A 226 4.21 -1.77 -6.46
CA MET A 226 5.24 -0.93 -7.09
C MET A 226 6.55 -1.15 -6.34
N PRO A 227 7.57 -1.79 -6.96
CA PRO A 227 8.88 -1.95 -6.35
C PRO A 227 9.67 -0.65 -6.41
N GLU A 228 10.46 -0.39 -5.38
CA GLU A 228 11.47 0.66 -5.36
C GLU A 228 12.87 0.06 -5.24
N ILE A 229 13.75 0.51 -6.11
CA ILE A 229 15.20 0.28 -6.05
C ILE A 229 15.86 1.64 -5.99
N GLU A 230 16.42 1.96 -4.86
CA GLU A 230 17.08 3.22 -4.63
C GLU A 230 18.33 3.42 -5.47
N MET A 231 18.41 4.58 -6.11
CA MET A 231 19.56 5.00 -6.92
C MET A 231 19.53 6.51 -7.20
N PRO A 232 20.67 7.18 -7.37
CA PRO A 232 22.02 6.65 -7.17
C PRO A 232 22.48 6.70 -5.72
N GLY A 233 21.80 7.43 -4.82
CA GLY A 233 22.00 7.45 -3.37
C GLY A 233 21.37 6.23 -2.69
N HIS A 234 21.41 6.19 -1.36
CA HIS A 234 20.86 5.09 -0.55
C HIS A 234 21.36 3.70 -1.02
N ALA A 235 22.60 3.65 -1.53
CA ALA A 235 23.14 2.50 -2.24
C ALA A 235 24.16 1.69 -1.43
N ARG A 236 24.41 2.05 -0.16
CA ARG A 236 25.54 1.48 0.59
C ARG A 236 25.45 -0.02 0.79
N ALA A 237 24.24 -0.59 0.94
CA ALA A 237 24.10 -2.04 1.00
C ALA A 237 24.56 -2.74 -0.28
N ALA A 238 24.26 -2.16 -1.44
CA ALA A 238 24.75 -2.66 -2.73
C ALA A 238 26.27 -2.45 -2.90
N LEU A 239 26.80 -1.31 -2.47
CA LEU A 239 28.21 -0.99 -2.55
C LEU A 239 29.06 -1.80 -1.55
N ALA A 240 28.49 -2.26 -0.44
CA ALA A 240 29.12 -3.25 0.43
C ALA A 240 29.34 -4.59 -0.28
N ALA A 241 28.42 -4.96 -1.18
CA ALA A 241 28.53 -6.17 -2.00
C ALA A 241 29.42 -6.01 -3.23
N TYR A 242 29.37 -4.83 -3.87
CA TYR A 242 30.06 -4.51 -5.11
C TYR A 242 30.67 -3.10 -5.06
N PRO A 243 31.83 -2.92 -4.39
CA PRO A 243 32.43 -1.61 -4.17
C PRO A 243 32.78 -0.87 -5.49
N ASP A 244 33.14 -1.59 -6.52
CA ASP A 244 33.50 -1.03 -7.83
C ASP A 244 32.36 -0.27 -8.54
N LEU A 245 31.12 -0.36 -8.04
CA LEU A 245 29.96 0.39 -8.56
C LEU A 245 29.88 1.81 -8.00
N GLY A 246 30.58 2.10 -6.91
CA GLY A 246 30.55 3.38 -6.21
C GLY A 246 31.46 4.44 -6.84
N ILE A 247 31.20 5.71 -6.47
CA ILE A 247 32.14 6.81 -6.75
C ILE A 247 33.41 6.69 -5.94
N ALA A 248 33.35 6.18 -4.71
CA ALA A 248 34.49 5.83 -3.90
C ALA A 248 34.70 4.31 -3.99
N LEU A 249 35.90 3.90 -4.42
CA LEU A 249 36.22 2.47 -4.66
C LEU A 249 36.66 1.74 -3.37
N GLU A 250 36.49 2.35 -2.20
CA GLU A 250 36.83 1.72 -0.94
C GLU A 250 35.74 0.77 -0.47
N PRO A 251 36.10 -0.43 0.05
CA PRO A 251 35.13 -1.35 0.61
C PRO A 251 34.42 -0.71 1.82
N LEU A 252 33.11 -0.67 1.77
CA LEU A 252 32.26 -0.14 2.84
C LEU A 252 31.43 -1.29 3.43
N PRO A 253 31.22 -1.38 4.74
CA PRO A 253 30.22 -2.30 5.31
C PRO A 253 28.81 -1.78 5.03
N VAL A 254 27.83 -2.69 5.07
CA VAL A 254 26.41 -2.29 5.10
C VAL A 254 26.19 -1.30 6.25
N TRP A 255 25.38 -0.27 6.03
CA TRP A 255 25.18 0.79 7.00
C TRP A 255 24.46 0.29 8.25
N THR A 256 25.00 0.62 9.42
CA THR A 256 24.47 0.18 10.71
C THR A 256 23.75 1.28 11.49
N ARG A 257 23.71 2.50 10.95
CA ARG A 257 23.12 3.68 11.59
C ARG A 257 21.88 4.15 10.85
N TRP A 258 21.08 4.99 11.51
CA TRP A 258 20.04 5.76 10.83
C TRP A 258 20.64 7.02 10.19
N GLY A 259 19.88 7.61 9.28
CA GLY A 259 20.32 8.73 8.48
C GLY A 259 20.82 8.27 7.09
N ILE A 260 21.49 9.19 6.39
CA ILE A 260 21.89 9.06 4.99
C ILE A 260 23.38 8.79 4.92
N SER A 261 23.78 7.81 4.12
CA SER A 261 25.17 7.58 3.73
C SER A 261 25.51 8.47 2.52
N ASP A 262 26.75 8.92 2.46
CA ASP A 262 27.32 9.64 1.30
C ASP A 262 27.69 8.72 0.12
N ALA A 263 27.52 7.41 0.30
CA ALA A 263 27.82 6.40 -0.72
C ALA A 263 26.78 6.40 -1.84
N ALA A 264 27.26 6.53 -3.09
CA ALA A 264 26.38 6.57 -4.25
C ALA A 264 26.97 5.78 -5.43
N PHE A 265 26.12 5.27 -6.30
CA PHE A 265 26.53 4.68 -7.56
C PHE A 265 27.18 5.72 -8.48
N GLY A 266 28.28 5.35 -9.13
CA GLY A 266 28.85 6.11 -10.24
C GLY A 266 28.09 5.89 -11.55
N LEU A 267 28.21 6.80 -12.53
CA LEU A 267 27.60 6.64 -13.85
C LEU A 267 28.04 5.34 -14.57
N HIS A 268 29.22 4.81 -14.27
CA HIS A 268 29.71 3.54 -14.79
C HIS A 268 28.92 2.33 -14.29
N ALA A 269 28.16 2.45 -13.20
CA ALA A 269 27.29 1.41 -12.68
C ALA A 269 26.03 1.19 -13.53
N MET A 270 25.79 1.97 -14.59
CA MET A 270 24.55 1.87 -15.38
C MET A 270 24.34 0.50 -16.04
N GLY A 271 25.39 -0.26 -16.31
CA GLY A 271 25.30 -1.66 -16.75
C GLY A 271 24.63 -2.53 -15.69
N PHE A 272 25.12 -2.49 -14.47
CA PHE A 272 24.56 -3.15 -13.30
C PHE A 272 23.09 -2.72 -13.03
N VAL A 273 22.81 -1.41 -13.05
CA VAL A 273 21.44 -0.89 -12.85
C VAL A 273 20.46 -1.49 -13.84
N ARG A 274 20.84 -1.62 -15.11
CA ARG A 274 19.97 -2.24 -16.13
C ARG A 274 19.71 -3.72 -15.87
N GLU A 275 20.69 -4.47 -15.37
CA GLU A 275 20.53 -5.88 -15.01
C GLU A 275 19.60 -6.03 -13.78
N VAL A 276 19.75 -5.17 -12.78
CA VAL A 276 18.85 -5.12 -11.61
C VAL A 276 17.43 -4.80 -12.05
N LEU A 277 17.24 -3.72 -12.83
CA LEU A 277 15.91 -3.34 -13.32
C LEU A 277 15.29 -4.41 -14.23
N ALA A 278 16.08 -5.14 -15.02
CA ALA A 278 15.58 -6.26 -15.81
C ALA A 278 14.96 -7.34 -14.90
N GLU A 279 15.61 -7.73 -13.81
CA GLU A 279 15.09 -8.71 -12.85
C GLU A 279 13.83 -8.18 -12.13
N VAL A 280 13.82 -6.89 -11.78
CA VAL A 280 12.63 -6.24 -11.21
C VAL A 280 11.42 -6.36 -12.14
N LEU A 281 11.61 -6.14 -13.44
CA LEU A 281 10.53 -6.22 -14.43
C LEU A 281 9.99 -7.63 -14.63
N GLU A 282 10.81 -8.66 -14.42
CA GLU A 282 10.39 -10.06 -14.45
C GLU A 282 9.50 -10.43 -13.26
N VAL A 283 9.79 -9.87 -12.08
CA VAL A 283 9.07 -10.18 -10.83
C VAL A 283 7.81 -9.31 -10.67
N PHE A 284 7.89 -8.03 -11.06
CA PHE A 284 6.83 -7.06 -10.87
C PHE A 284 6.22 -6.62 -12.21
N PRO A 285 5.09 -7.22 -12.62
CA PRO A 285 4.46 -6.93 -13.90
C PRO A 285 3.70 -5.59 -13.92
N GLY A 286 3.65 -4.88 -12.80
CA GLY A 286 2.98 -3.57 -12.67
C GLY A 286 3.56 -2.51 -13.59
N GLU A 287 2.77 -1.50 -13.90
CA GLU A 287 3.15 -0.40 -14.80
C GLU A 287 4.31 0.44 -14.25
N HIS A 288 4.34 0.66 -12.93
CA HIS A 288 5.24 1.60 -12.28
C HIS A 288 6.41 0.90 -11.58
N VAL A 289 7.60 1.49 -11.68
CA VAL A 289 8.81 1.14 -10.92
C VAL A 289 9.38 2.43 -10.33
N HIS A 290 9.63 2.43 -9.03
CA HIS A 290 10.20 3.59 -8.35
C HIS A 290 11.73 3.49 -8.29
N LEU A 291 12.41 4.60 -8.59
CA LEU A 291 13.87 4.70 -8.70
C LEU A 291 14.53 5.37 -7.48
N GLY A 292 13.73 5.79 -6.49
CA GLY A 292 14.21 6.62 -5.41
C GLY A 292 14.57 8.02 -5.90
N GLY A 293 15.84 8.35 -5.84
CA GLY A 293 16.41 9.54 -6.48
C GLY A 293 16.45 10.77 -5.60
N ASP A 294 16.27 10.64 -4.29
CA ASP A 294 16.43 11.71 -3.32
C ASP A 294 17.78 11.62 -2.56
N GLU A 295 18.02 12.63 -1.76
CA GLU A 295 19.09 12.72 -0.75
C GLU A 295 20.50 12.29 -1.23
N CYS A 296 20.81 12.49 -2.51
CA CYS A 296 22.08 12.10 -3.11
C CYS A 296 23.06 13.28 -3.14
N LEU A 297 24.29 13.05 -2.70
CA LEU A 297 25.36 14.05 -2.68
C LEU A 297 26.14 14.20 -4.01
N LEU A 298 25.69 13.56 -5.05
CA LEU A 298 26.27 13.75 -6.39
C LEU A 298 26.02 15.18 -6.91
N PRO A 299 26.94 15.73 -7.76
CA PRO A 299 26.62 16.94 -8.50
C PRO A 299 25.31 16.80 -9.27
N GLU A 300 24.48 17.85 -9.27
CA GLU A 300 23.12 17.84 -9.81
C GLU A 300 23.07 17.34 -11.27
N ASP A 301 24.06 17.71 -12.09
CA ASP A 301 24.13 17.26 -13.48
C ASP A 301 24.44 15.76 -13.61
N VAL A 302 25.23 15.20 -12.70
CA VAL A 302 25.58 13.76 -12.65
C VAL A 302 24.36 12.98 -12.17
N HIS A 303 23.74 13.43 -11.09
CA HIS A 303 22.51 12.87 -10.51
C HIS A 303 21.39 12.85 -11.56
N GLY A 304 21.09 14.00 -12.19
CA GLY A 304 20.05 14.08 -13.21
C GLY A 304 20.31 13.22 -14.44
N ARG A 305 21.61 13.05 -14.86
CA ARG A 305 21.97 12.12 -15.94
C ARG A 305 21.76 10.66 -15.56
N PHE A 306 22.05 10.31 -14.31
CA PHE A 306 21.87 8.94 -13.81
C PHE A 306 20.39 8.56 -13.84
N LEU A 307 19.52 9.36 -13.20
CA LEU A 307 18.09 9.11 -13.16
C LEU A 307 17.44 9.10 -14.55
N ARG A 308 17.89 9.99 -15.44
CA ARG A 308 17.39 10.00 -16.82
C ARG A 308 17.70 8.70 -17.54
N GLN A 309 18.93 8.18 -17.45
CA GLN A 309 19.31 6.92 -18.10
C GLN A 309 18.54 5.73 -17.55
N ALA A 310 18.30 5.68 -16.22
CA ALA A 310 17.49 4.64 -15.60
C ALA A 310 16.00 4.75 -16.05
N SER A 311 15.48 5.97 -16.12
CA SER A 311 14.11 6.24 -16.60
C SER A 311 13.93 5.85 -18.07
N GLU A 312 14.86 6.23 -18.94
CA GLU A 312 14.84 5.85 -20.37
C GLU A 312 14.86 4.33 -20.56
N TYR A 313 15.59 3.61 -19.70
CA TYR A 313 15.62 2.15 -19.74
C TYR A 313 14.25 1.55 -19.42
N LEU A 314 13.53 2.05 -18.38
CA LEU A 314 12.19 1.61 -18.01
C LEU A 314 11.16 1.96 -19.09
N LEU A 315 11.19 3.20 -19.59
CA LEU A 315 10.28 3.68 -20.62
C LEU A 315 10.45 2.89 -21.94
N GLY A 316 11.68 2.55 -22.30
CA GLY A 316 11.98 1.69 -23.45
C GLY A 316 11.42 0.26 -23.34
N ARG A 317 10.97 -0.13 -22.12
CA ARG A 317 10.34 -1.43 -21.84
C ARG A 317 8.85 -1.30 -21.52
N GLY A 318 8.26 -0.13 -21.81
CA GLY A 318 6.84 0.13 -21.58
C GLY A 318 6.47 0.25 -20.10
N ARG A 319 7.44 0.62 -19.24
CA ARG A 319 7.20 0.88 -17.81
C ARG A 319 7.29 2.37 -17.51
N VAL A 320 6.54 2.83 -16.52
CA VAL A 320 6.53 4.22 -16.08
C VAL A 320 7.43 4.37 -14.86
N PRO A 321 8.50 5.16 -14.95
CA PRO A 321 9.31 5.47 -13.78
C PRO A 321 8.53 6.32 -12.77
N ALA A 322 8.75 6.08 -11.48
CA ALA A 322 8.38 6.98 -10.40
C ALA A 322 9.63 7.36 -9.61
N ALA A 323 9.67 8.54 -9.02
CA ALA A 323 10.79 8.99 -8.19
C ALA A 323 10.34 10.08 -7.21
N TRP A 324 11.09 10.24 -6.12
CA TRP A 324 10.89 11.30 -5.14
C TRP A 324 11.18 12.69 -5.72
N GLU A 325 12.10 12.75 -6.69
CA GLU A 325 12.48 13.98 -7.39
C GLU A 325 12.32 13.81 -8.92
N PRO A 326 12.21 14.91 -9.69
CA PRO A 326 12.05 14.83 -11.13
C PRO A 326 13.21 14.11 -11.82
N THR A 327 12.93 13.08 -12.60
CA THR A 327 13.92 12.30 -13.37
C THR A 327 14.38 12.98 -14.65
N GLY A 328 13.76 14.11 -14.99
CA GLY A 328 14.00 14.82 -16.27
C GLY A 328 13.14 14.33 -17.44
N ASP A 329 12.36 13.25 -17.30
CA ASP A 329 11.37 12.81 -18.31
C ASP A 329 9.95 13.20 -17.87
N PRO A 330 9.16 13.90 -18.71
CA PRO A 330 7.81 14.36 -18.34
C PRO A 330 6.80 13.22 -18.14
N ARG A 331 7.10 12.00 -18.55
CA ARG A 331 6.24 10.82 -18.36
C ARG A 331 6.42 10.17 -16.99
N SER A 332 7.50 10.50 -16.28
CA SER A 332 7.77 9.95 -14.94
C SER A 332 6.84 10.53 -13.90
N VAL A 333 6.37 9.68 -13.00
CA VAL A 333 5.59 10.11 -11.82
C VAL A 333 6.52 10.77 -10.82
N VAL A 334 6.18 11.97 -10.38
CA VAL A 334 6.90 12.68 -9.32
C VAL A 334 6.14 12.49 -8.01
N MET A 335 6.86 12.13 -6.95
CA MET A 335 6.30 11.91 -5.61
C MET A 335 6.91 12.91 -4.61
N PRO A 336 6.50 14.20 -4.65
CA PRO A 336 7.09 15.26 -3.84
C PRO A 336 6.82 15.01 -2.36
N TRP A 337 7.89 14.97 -1.56
CA TRP A 337 7.82 14.69 -0.12
C TRP A 337 8.23 15.86 0.76
N LYS A 338 9.07 16.77 0.25
CA LYS A 338 9.60 17.92 1.02
C LYS A 338 8.56 19.01 1.20
N ASP A 339 7.99 19.48 0.09
CA ASP A 339 7.01 20.57 0.09
C ASP A 339 6.08 20.55 -1.13
N GLU A 340 5.05 21.39 -1.11
CA GLU A 340 4.08 21.50 -2.19
C GLU A 340 4.62 22.21 -3.44
N THR A 341 5.74 22.93 -3.34
CA THR A 341 6.34 23.69 -4.44
C THR A 341 6.83 22.74 -5.54
N GLN A 342 7.36 21.57 -5.16
CA GLN A 342 7.75 20.54 -6.12
C GLN A 342 6.53 20.00 -6.89
N ALA A 343 5.41 19.79 -6.20
CA ALA A 343 4.17 19.36 -6.82
C ALA A 343 3.68 20.37 -7.85
N ALA A 344 3.63 21.67 -7.49
CA ALA A 344 3.21 22.74 -8.39
C ALA A 344 4.07 22.80 -9.65
N LYS A 345 5.40 22.77 -9.50
CA LYS A 345 6.33 22.78 -10.63
C LYS A 345 6.19 21.55 -11.55
N ALA A 346 5.92 20.37 -10.97
CA ALA A 346 5.71 19.15 -11.75
C ALA A 346 4.38 19.22 -12.54
N LEU A 347 3.30 19.68 -11.90
CA LEU A 347 1.99 19.87 -12.55
C LEU A 347 2.04 20.93 -13.67
N GLU A 348 2.73 22.05 -13.49
CA GLU A 348 2.96 23.05 -14.51
C GLU A 348 3.66 22.49 -15.76
N ARG A 349 4.50 21.48 -15.57
CA ARG A 349 5.19 20.75 -16.65
C ARG A 349 4.36 19.61 -17.25
N GLY A 350 3.14 19.41 -16.77
CA GLY A 350 2.27 18.31 -17.19
C GLY A 350 2.73 16.93 -16.73
N GLN A 351 3.59 16.85 -15.69
CA GLN A 351 4.03 15.58 -15.13
C GLN A 351 2.93 14.99 -14.23
N PRO A 352 2.77 13.65 -14.21
CA PRO A 352 1.91 12.99 -13.24
C PRO A 352 2.50 13.12 -11.82
N VAL A 353 1.65 13.50 -10.86
CA VAL A 353 2.07 13.75 -9.47
C VAL A 353 1.26 12.90 -8.51
N VAL A 354 1.94 12.29 -7.55
CA VAL A 354 1.36 11.62 -6.38
C VAL A 354 1.86 12.33 -5.13
N MET A 355 0.97 12.92 -4.35
CA MET A 355 1.35 13.67 -3.15
C MET A 355 1.91 12.75 -2.07
N ALA A 356 3.06 13.14 -1.50
CA ALA A 356 3.77 12.39 -0.47
C ALA A 356 4.40 13.30 0.61
N PRO A 357 3.80 14.47 0.97
CA PRO A 357 4.44 15.44 1.86
C PRO A 357 4.67 14.86 3.25
N HIS A 358 5.93 14.89 3.73
CA HIS A 358 6.30 14.22 4.98
C HIS A 358 5.51 14.74 6.20
N THR A 359 5.13 16.01 6.21
CA THR A 359 4.40 16.64 7.31
C THR A 359 2.96 16.13 7.49
N SER A 360 2.43 15.37 6.52
CA SER A 360 1.07 14.82 6.59
C SER A 360 0.95 13.37 6.12
N THR A 361 2.01 12.78 5.53
CA THR A 361 1.91 11.41 5.01
C THR A 361 2.96 10.44 5.55
N TYR A 362 3.97 10.91 6.31
CA TYR A 362 4.96 10.02 6.91
C TYR A 362 4.41 9.46 8.23
N LEU A 363 4.16 8.16 8.22
CA LEU A 363 3.53 7.45 9.34
C LEU A 363 4.54 6.96 10.38
N ASP A 364 5.82 7.09 10.13
CA ASP A 364 6.90 6.84 11.10
C ASP A 364 7.03 7.95 12.16
N TYR A 365 6.46 9.14 11.93
CA TYR A 365 6.29 10.14 12.98
C TYR A 365 5.26 9.69 14.02
N PRO A 366 5.45 10.06 15.31
CA PRO A 366 4.47 9.84 16.36
C PRO A 366 3.08 10.39 15.98
N GLN A 367 2.04 9.75 16.50
CA GLN A 367 0.66 10.20 16.28
C GLN A 367 0.19 11.24 17.30
N SER A 368 0.91 11.36 18.41
CA SER A 368 0.64 12.31 19.48
C SER A 368 1.93 12.68 20.20
N ASP A 369 1.89 13.70 21.02
CA ASP A 369 2.93 14.12 21.97
C ASP A 369 2.77 13.50 23.37
N ALA A 370 1.91 12.49 23.50
CA ALA A 370 1.63 11.83 24.76
C ALA A 370 2.88 11.10 25.31
N PRO A 371 3.12 11.12 26.65
CA PRO A 371 4.32 10.50 27.24
C PRO A 371 4.49 9.00 26.99
N HIS A 372 3.41 8.31 26.63
CA HIS A 372 3.39 6.87 26.34
C HIS A 372 3.38 6.56 24.84
N GLU A 373 3.56 7.57 24.00
CA GLU A 373 3.63 7.37 22.55
C GLU A 373 4.83 6.46 22.20
N PRO A 374 4.62 5.40 21.41
CA PRO A 374 5.70 4.55 20.94
C PRO A 374 6.77 5.34 20.17
N PRO A 375 8.02 4.87 20.21
CA PRO A 375 9.11 5.52 19.48
C PRO A 375 8.76 5.69 18.00
N GLY A 376 9.08 6.86 17.45
CA GLY A 376 8.95 7.20 16.04
C GLY A 376 10.04 8.17 15.62
N GLN A 377 10.05 8.56 14.37
CA GLN A 377 10.96 9.58 13.84
C GLN A 377 10.76 10.90 14.60
N PRO A 378 11.80 11.51 15.16
CA PRO A 378 11.68 12.79 15.85
C PRO A 378 11.42 13.95 14.89
N GLY A 379 10.88 15.06 15.42
CA GLY A 379 10.76 16.33 14.73
C GLY A 379 9.33 16.76 14.42
N TYR A 380 8.42 15.80 14.18
CA TYR A 380 7.02 16.09 13.89
C TYR A 380 6.08 15.14 14.64
N VAL A 381 4.82 15.57 14.76
CA VAL A 381 3.68 14.72 15.11
C VAL A 381 2.75 14.74 13.91
N VAL A 382 2.39 13.58 13.39
CA VAL A 382 1.48 13.45 12.25
C VAL A 382 0.23 12.71 12.71
N THR A 383 -0.85 13.45 12.90
CA THR A 383 -2.13 12.91 13.37
C THR A 383 -2.97 12.32 12.23
N ALA A 384 -4.05 11.61 12.56
CA ALA A 384 -5.02 11.17 11.55
C ALA A 384 -5.68 12.38 10.83
N ARG A 385 -5.79 13.53 11.50
CA ARG A 385 -6.33 14.75 10.91
C ARG A 385 -5.40 15.35 9.87
N ASP A 386 -4.10 15.34 10.11
CA ASP A 386 -3.11 15.82 9.15
C ASP A 386 -3.12 14.97 7.88
N VAL A 387 -3.19 13.64 8.04
CA VAL A 387 -3.32 12.71 6.92
C VAL A 387 -4.65 12.90 6.17
N TYR A 388 -5.74 13.14 6.88
CA TYR A 388 -7.05 13.38 6.26
C TYR A 388 -7.06 14.66 5.41
N HIS A 389 -6.34 15.68 5.82
CA HIS A 389 -6.23 16.96 5.13
C HIS A 389 -4.97 17.07 4.25
N VAL A 390 -4.41 15.94 3.85
CA VAL A 390 -3.27 15.94 2.91
C VAL A 390 -3.57 16.87 1.73
N PRO A 391 -2.62 17.76 1.35
CA PRO A 391 -2.81 18.65 0.21
C PRO A 391 -3.04 17.87 -1.08
N LEU A 392 -4.10 18.20 -1.80
CA LEU A 392 -4.48 17.55 -3.07
C LEU A 392 -4.77 18.61 -4.13
N PRO A 393 -3.75 19.26 -4.70
CA PRO A 393 -3.91 20.19 -5.81
C PRO A 393 -4.65 19.56 -6.98
N ASP A 394 -5.33 20.38 -7.79
CA ASP A 394 -6.01 19.90 -8.98
C ASP A 394 -5.00 19.25 -9.96
N GLY A 395 -5.36 18.12 -10.52
CA GLY A 395 -4.54 17.39 -11.49
C GLY A 395 -3.62 16.31 -10.89
N VAL A 396 -3.52 16.17 -9.56
CA VAL A 396 -2.76 15.05 -8.97
C VAL A 396 -3.48 13.72 -9.20
N LEU A 397 -2.70 12.66 -9.32
CA LEU A 397 -3.22 11.27 -9.39
C LEU A 397 -3.82 10.81 -8.05
N GLY A 398 -3.32 11.36 -6.95
CA GLY A 398 -3.71 11.00 -5.60
C GLY A 398 -2.61 11.28 -4.59
N ALA A 399 -2.59 10.50 -3.52
CA ALA A 399 -1.57 10.58 -2.49
C ALA A 399 -1.16 9.21 -1.96
N GLN A 400 -0.06 9.19 -1.22
CA GLN A 400 0.49 8.00 -0.62
C GLN A 400 1.01 8.32 0.78
N CYS A 401 0.75 7.44 1.76
CA CYS A 401 1.44 7.45 3.04
C CYS A 401 2.69 6.58 2.98
N GLN A 402 3.74 7.01 3.69
CA GLN A 402 5.01 6.31 3.84
C GLN A 402 5.18 5.82 5.28
N LEU A 403 5.58 4.57 5.45
CA LEU A 403 5.94 4.00 6.73
C LEU A 403 7.38 3.53 6.69
N TRP A 404 8.28 4.42 7.06
CA TRP A 404 9.69 4.14 7.27
C TRP A 404 9.87 3.30 8.53
N THR A 405 10.91 2.47 8.58
CA THR A 405 10.97 1.44 9.63
C THR A 405 12.19 1.55 10.55
N GLU A 406 12.92 2.66 10.54
CA GLU A 406 14.06 2.88 11.42
C GLU A 406 13.70 2.64 12.89
N HIS A 407 12.55 3.13 13.33
CA HIS A 407 12.06 3.04 14.70
C HIS A 407 11.01 1.93 14.92
N ALA A 408 10.56 1.26 13.85
CA ALA A 408 9.46 0.30 13.91
C ALA A 408 9.87 -1.09 13.40
N ARG A 409 10.20 -2.01 14.31
CA ARG A 409 10.67 -3.38 13.99
C ARG A 409 9.54 -4.39 13.93
N SER A 410 8.54 -4.27 14.81
CA SER A 410 7.51 -5.29 14.97
C SER A 410 6.25 -4.99 14.16
N ARG A 411 5.54 -6.03 13.74
CA ARG A 411 4.24 -5.91 13.09
C ARG A 411 3.27 -5.04 13.91
N ASP A 412 3.20 -5.26 15.21
CA ASP A 412 2.24 -4.54 16.07
C ASP A 412 2.56 -3.05 16.12
N HIS A 413 3.85 -2.68 16.10
CA HIS A 413 4.27 -1.28 16.00
C HIS A 413 3.93 -0.68 14.63
N LEU A 414 4.18 -1.43 13.53
CA LEU A 414 3.79 -0.98 12.18
C LEU A 414 2.28 -0.80 12.06
N GLU A 415 1.47 -1.73 12.55
CA GLU A 415 0.00 -1.61 12.55
C GLU A 415 -0.47 -0.42 13.41
N TYR A 416 0.19 -0.18 14.54
CA TYR A 416 -0.03 0.98 15.37
C TYR A 416 0.21 2.29 14.62
N LEU A 417 1.39 2.44 14.01
CA LEU A 417 1.74 3.63 13.23
C LEU A 417 0.85 3.81 12.01
N ALA A 418 0.39 2.73 11.40
CA ALA A 418 -0.47 2.79 10.23
C ALA A 418 -1.92 3.22 10.54
N PHE A 419 -2.50 2.80 11.67
CA PHE A 419 -3.91 3.03 11.96
C PHE A 419 -4.13 3.92 13.18
N PRO A 420 -5.10 4.87 13.09
CA PRO A 420 -6.14 5.03 12.06
C PRO A 420 -5.73 5.85 10.81
N ARG A 421 -4.50 6.28 10.68
CA ARG A 421 -4.02 7.23 9.64
C ARG A 421 -4.23 6.71 8.20
N LEU A 422 -3.99 5.43 7.93
CA LEU A 422 -4.30 4.85 6.60
C LEU A 422 -5.80 4.83 6.29
N ALA A 423 -6.65 4.67 7.29
CA ALA A 423 -8.10 4.77 7.10
C ALA A 423 -8.52 6.20 6.76
N ALA A 424 -7.84 7.21 7.34
CA ALA A 424 -8.03 8.62 7.04
C ALA A 424 -7.64 8.93 5.59
N LEU A 425 -6.45 8.52 5.15
CA LEU A 425 -6.03 8.65 3.75
C LEU A 425 -7.03 8.00 2.80
N ALA A 426 -7.44 6.77 3.10
CA ALA A 426 -8.36 6.01 2.28
C ALA A 426 -9.71 6.73 2.10
N ASP A 427 -10.26 7.30 3.18
CA ASP A 427 -11.52 8.05 3.11
C ASP A 427 -11.37 9.33 2.28
N THR A 428 -10.28 10.07 2.45
CA THR A 428 -10.00 11.30 1.68
C THR A 428 -9.85 11.03 0.19
N LEU A 429 -9.16 9.95 -0.19
CA LEU A 429 -8.87 9.65 -1.60
C LEU A 429 -10.00 8.91 -2.31
N TRP A 430 -10.83 8.19 -1.57
CA TRP A 430 -11.96 7.44 -2.13
C TRP A 430 -13.25 8.25 -2.19
N SER A 431 -13.60 8.92 -1.07
CA SER A 431 -14.90 9.58 -0.91
C SER A 431 -15.03 10.80 -1.82
N GLN A 432 -16.18 10.95 -2.50
CA GLN A 432 -16.41 12.08 -3.40
C GLN A 432 -16.50 13.43 -2.67
N ARG A 433 -16.92 13.41 -1.41
CA ARG A 433 -17.04 14.58 -0.53
C ARG A 433 -16.53 14.20 0.85
N PRO A 434 -15.20 14.16 1.02
CA PRO A 434 -14.61 13.86 2.33
C PRO A 434 -14.95 14.97 3.32
N GLU A 435 -15.36 14.57 4.55
CA GLU A 435 -15.70 15.45 5.65
C GLU A 435 -15.23 14.83 6.96
N TRP A 436 -14.40 15.58 7.69
CA TRP A 436 -13.69 15.08 8.88
C TRP A 436 -14.63 14.59 9.99
N GLU A 437 -15.65 15.37 10.36
CA GLU A 437 -16.60 15.00 11.42
C GLU A 437 -17.39 13.73 11.07
N GLY A 438 -17.78 13.60 9.80
CA GLY A 438 -18.39 12.39 9.27
C GLY A 438 -17.44 11.18 9.32
N PHE A 439 -16.17 11.39 8.99
CA PHE A 439 -15.13 10.36 9.08
C PHE A 439 -14.91 9.92 10.51
N THR A 440 -14.71 10.84 11.47
CA THR A 440 -14.48 10.50 12.87
C THR A 440 -15.66 9.75 13.46
N THR A 441 -16.89 10.13 13.10
CA THR A 441 -18.11 9.39 13.50
C THR A 441 -18.10 7.95 12.96
N ARG A 442 -17.69 7.73 11.71
CA ARG A 442 -17.54 6.39 11.13
C ARG A 442 -16.42 5.59 11.78
N MET A 443 -15.30 6.26 12.10
CA MET A 443 -14.16 5.63 12.76
C MET A 443 -14.45 5.10 14.15
N ARG A 444 -15.31 5.76 14.94
CA ARG A 444 -15.78 5.23 16.24
C ARG A 444 -16.37 3.81 16.13
N LEU A 445 -17.14 3.56 15.08
CA LEU A 445 -17.66 2.22 14.79
C LEU A 445 -16.62 1.31 14.09
N HIS A 446 -15.76 1.89 13.28
CA HIS A 446 -14.72 1.14 12.56
C HIS A 446 -13.63 0.62 13.49
N SER A 447 -13.40 1.26 14.64
CA SER A 447 -12.47 0.80 15.68
C SER A 447 -12.77 -0.63 16.16
N SER A 448 -14.05 -1.00 16.22
CA SER A 448 -14.46 -2.39 16.54
C SER A 448 -14.04 -3.37 15.46
N ARG A 449 -14.01 -2.96 14.18
CA ARG A 449 -13.50 -3.78 13.08
C ARG A 449 -11.97 -3.95 13.15
N LEU A 450 -11.26 -2.86 13.46
CA LEU A 450 -9.82 -2.93 13.69
C LEU A 450 -9.50 -3.86 14.87
N ALA A 451 -10.34 -3.83 15.93
CA ALA A 451 -10.23 -4.75 17.06
C ALA A 451 -10.43 -6.21 16.65
N ALA A 452 -11.46 -6.51 15.84
CA ALA A 452 -11.71 -7.85 15.33
C ALA A 452 -10.54 -8.37 14.47
N LEU A 453 -9.81 -7.48 13.85
CA LEU A 453 -8.56 -7.74 13.11
C LEU A 453 -7.32 -7.80 14.00
N SER A 454 -7.46 -7.77 15.33
CA SER A 454 -6.34 -7.79 16.29
C SER A 454 -5.35 -6.62 16.13
N ILE A 455 -5.77 -5.52 15.53
CA ILE A 455 -4.98 -4.28 15.55
C ILE A 455 -5.10 -3.68 16.96
N PRO A 456 -4.01 -3.30 17.65
CA PRO A 456 -4.00 -2.96 19.08
C PRO A 456 -5.08 -1.96 19.49
N ALA A 457 -5.95 -2.33 20.45
CA ALA A 457 -7.19 -1.58 20.75
C ALA A 457 -6.97 -0.34 21.62
N GLU A 458 -6.02 -0.38 22.55
CA GLU A 458 -5.82 0.66 23.55
C GLU A 458 -5.37 1.99 22.97
N MET A 459 -4.59 1.95 21.92
CA MET A 459 -4.05 3.11 21.23
C MET A 459 -5.07 3.83 20.31
N ARG A 460 -6.29 3.31 20.17
CA ARG A 460 -7.31 3.81 19.21
C ARG A 460 -8.31 4.78 19.82
N ARG A 461 -8.60 4.69 21.11
CA ARG A 461 -9.62 5.51 21.76
C ARG A 461 -9.19 6.96 21.94
N GLU A 462 -7.94 7.20 22.28
CA GLU A 462 -7.42 8.53 22.57
C GLU A 462 -7.16 9.38 21.31
N ARG A 463 -7.08 8.78 20.11
CA ARG A 463 -6.63 9.44 18.90
C ARG A 463 -7.71 10.02 17.99
N CYS A 464 -8.93 9.54 18.13
CA CYS A 464 -10.07 10.20 17.48
C CYS A 464 -10.64 11.36 18.31
N GLU A 465 -10.23 11.49 19.58
CA GLU A 465 -10.78 12.50 20.52
C GLU A 465 -9.91 13.75 20.65
N HIS A 466 -8.61 13.68 20.27
CA HIS A 466 -7.65 14.78 20.41
C HIS A 466 -7.26 15.48 19.10
N SER A 467 -7.96 15.21 18.02
CA SER A 467 -7.68 15.80 16.70
C SER A 467 -8.79 16.73 16.21
#